data_65151e3ecb7f1a6bfd6aa3c996730750
#
_entry.id   65151e3ecb7f1a6bfd6aa3c996730750
#
_cell.length_a   1.000
_cell.length_b   1.000
_cell.length_c   1.000
_cell.angle_alpha   90.00
_cell.angle_beta   90.00
_cell.angle_gamma   90.00
#
_symmetry.space_group_name_H-M   'P 1'
#
loop_
_entity.id
_entity.type
_entity.pdbx_description
1 polymer ?
#
loop_
_entity_poly.entity_id
_entity_poly.type
_entity_poly.pdbx_seq_one_letter_code
_entity_poly.pdbx_strand_id
1 'polypeptide(L)'
;MTVSELKKELVSQLTPEAGAGEAVATVRLLLEDTLGVSAVDLALNPGRELLDGTVTTLRAMASKIAEGEPVQYLLGHTSFAGLDIRVTPAVLIPRPETAELVDIICDRYSRISGLSVLDLCTGSGCIAIALARSLPFSDVTAVDNSEAALDVARDNARRLNLSIGFRNEDVLHLTTAPAQDDIIVSNPPYVAISEKSDMDKRVYEHEPAAALFVPDSDPLLFYRAIASYALDALKSGGTLYFEINPLFADRLLDMLTGLGWTDVDIVRDFRGQNRFAVCRR
;
A
#
# COMPACT_ATOMS: atom_id res chain seq x y z
N MET A 1 28.69 -17.27 -15.87
CA MET A 1 27.31 -17.21 -16.36
C MET A 1 26.97 -15.77 -16.69
N THR A 2 26.38 -15.53 -17.85
CA THR A 2 25.99 -14.17 -18.28
C THR A 2 24.61 -13.77 -17.76
N VAL A 3 24.31 -12.46 -17.76
CA VAL A 3 22.99 -11.91 -17.42
C VAL A 3 21.89 -12.54 -18.29
N SER A 4 22.13 -12.69 -19.59
CA SER A 4 21.15 -13.27 -20.53
C SER A 4 20.85 -14.75 -20.26
N GLU A 5 21.89 -15.53 -19.93
CA GLU A 5 21.73 -16.95 -19.58
C GLU A 5 20.95 -17.12 -18.29
N LEU A 6 21.32 -16.39 -17.22
CA LEU A 6 20.61 -16.45 -15.96
C LEU A 6 19.16 -15.95 -16.07
N LYS A 7 18.93 -14.83 -16.79
CA LYS A 7 17.58 -14.32 -17.03
C LYS A 7 16.68 -15.37 -17.67
N LYS A 8 17.17 -16.08 -18.71
CA LYS A 8 16.40 -17.15 -19.37
C LYS A 8 16.08 -18.30 -18.42
N GLU A 9 17.07 -18.71 -17.63
CA GLU A 9 16.91 -19.77 -16.64
C GLU A 9 15.83 -19.41 -15.61
N LEU A 10 15.93 -18.22 -14.96
CA LEU A 10 15.00 -17.79 -13.93
C LEU A 10 13.58 -17.53 -14.47
N VAL A 11 13.45 -16.95 -15.66
CA VAL A 11 12.14 -16.79 -16.32
C VAL A 11 11.51 -18.15 -16.58
N SER A 12 12.26 -19.13 -17.08
CA SER A 12 11.74 -20.49 -17.28
C SER A 12 11.29 -21.14 -15.98
N GLN A 13 12.01 -20.90 -14.88
CA GLN A 13 11.67 -21.43 -13.55
C GLN A 13 10.36 -20.83 -13.01
N LEU A 14 10.14 -19.51 -13.17
CA LEU A 14 8.98 -18.81 -12.60
C LEU A 14 7.73 -18.88 -13.49
N THR A 15 7.87 -19.14 -14.79
CA THR A 15 6.75 -19.15 -15.77
C THR A 15 5.60 -20.09 -15.41
N PRO A 16 5.81 -21.31 -14.87
CA PRO A 16 4.71 -22.22 -14.55
C PRO A 16 3.72 -21.66 -13.52
N GLU A 17 4.21 -20.92 -12.54
CA GLU A 17 3.38 -20.39 -11.44
C GLU A 17 2.87 -18.97 -11.73
N ALA A 18 3.72 -18.11 -12.28
CA ALA A 18 3.41 -16.69 -12.47
C ALA A 18 2.88 -16.34 -13.89
N GLY A 19 3.07 -17.22 -14.86
CA GLY A 19 2.87 -16.90 -16.27
C GLY A 19 4.02 -16.09 -16.86
N ALA A 20 4.15 -16.12 -18.20
CA ALA A 20 5.34 -15.59 -18.89
C ALA A 20 5.58 -14.09 -18.69
N GLY A 21 4.52 -13.27 -18.66
CA GLY A 21 4.62 -11.81 -18.50
C GLY A 21 5.12 -11.41 -17.13
N GLU A 22 4.52 -11.98 -16.09
CA GLU A 22 4.90 -11.71 -14.70
C GLU A 22 6.29 -12.27 -14.37
N ALA A 23 6.61 -13.48 -14.83
CA ALA A 23 7.94 -14.06 -14.66
C ALA A 23 9.05 -13.16 -15.23
N VAL A 24 8.84 -12.60 -16.43
CA VAL A 24 9.79 -11.65 -17.05
C VAL A 24 9.93 -10.37 -16.22
N ALA A 25 8.82 -9.82 -15.73
CA ALA A 25 8.83 -8.60 -14.90
C ALA A 25 9.55 -8.84 -13.57
N THR A 26 9.23 -9.95 -12.90
CA THR A 26 9.84 -10.34 -11.62
C THR A 26 11.35 -10.57 -11.75
N VAL A 27 11.78 -11.32 -12.75
CA VAL A 27 13.23 -11.58 -12.97
C VAL A 27 13.95 -10.28 -13.32
N ARG A 28 13.32 -9.38 -14.09
CA ARG A 28 13.91 -8.07 -14.35
C ARG A 28 14.12 -7.29 -13.06
N LEU A 29 13.09 -7.21 -12.21
CA LEU A 29 13.15 -6.53 -10.92
C LEU A 29 14.27 -7.09 -10.02
N LEU A 30 14.37 -8.43 -9.92
CA LEU A 30 15.44 -9.09 -9.18
C LEU A 30 16.83 -8.70 -9.68
N LEU A 31 17.03 -8.68 -11.01
CA LEU A 31 18.31 -8.34 -11.61
C LEU A 31 18.64 -6.86 -11.44
N GLU A 32 17.68 -5.96 -11.65
CA GLU A 32 17.88 -4.52 -11.49
C GLU A 32 18.31 -4.19 -10.05
N ASP A 33 17.60 -4.74 -9.07
CA ASP A 33 17.87 -4.51 -7.66
C ASP A 33 19.20 -5.12 -7.22
N THR A 34 19.39 -6.42 -7.45
CA THR A 34 20.58 -7.14 -6.99
C THR A 34 21.87 -6.61 -7.63
N LEU A 35 21.82 -6.14 -8.88
CA LEU A 35 22.99 -5.63 -9.60
C LEU A 35 23.15 -4.10 -9.49
N GLY A 36 22.16 -3.40 -8.94
CA GLY A 36 22.13 -1.93 -8.86
C GLY A 36 22.17 -1.26 -10.23
N VAL A 37 21.46 -1.81 -11.24
CA VAL A 37 21.47 -1.35 -12.62
C VAL A 37 20.07 -1.16 -13.15
N SER A 38 19.90 -0.33 -14.18
CA SER A 38 18.61 -0.10 -14.81
C SER A 38 18.23 -1.21 -15.81
N ALA A 39 16.95 -1.28 -16.18
CA ALA A 39 16.46 -2.15 -17.27
C ALA A 39 17.20 -1.88 -18.60
N VAL A 40 17.55 -0.63 -18.86
CA VAL A 40 18.30 -0.22 -20.05
C VAL A 40 19.71 -0.81 -20.01
N ASP A 41 20.39 -0.72 -18.86
CA ASP A 41 21.73 -1.30 -18.69
C ASP A 41 21.73 -2.81 -18.89
N LEU A 42 20.72 -3.51 -18.37
CA LEU A 42 20.55 -4.95 -18.57
C LEU A 42 20.34 -5.30 -20.05
N ALA A 43 19.57 -4.49 -20.77
CA ALA A 43 19.29 -4.69 -22.20
C ALA A 43 20.51 -4.44 -23.07
N LEU A 44 21.31 -3.43 -22.73
CA LEU A 44 22.54 -3.08 -23.47
C LEU A 44 23.71 -4.02 -23.20
N ASN A 45 23.73 -4.68 -22.03
CA ASN A 45 24.84 -5.54 -21.59
C ASN A 45 24.41 -7.00 -21.30
N PRO A 46 23.75 -7.69 -22.24
CA PRO A 46 23.23 -9.05 -22.00
C PRO A 46 24.34 -10.09 -21.78
N GLY A 47 25.54 -9.82 -22.27
CA GLY A 47 26.74 -10.67 -22.12
C GLY A 47 27.56 -10.37 -20.87
N ARG A 48 27.14 -9.44 -19.99
CA ARG A 48 27.85 -9.17 -18.73
C ARG A 48 27.93 -10.44 -17.89
N GLU A 49 29.14 -10.78 -17.47
CA GLU A 49 29.40 -11.91 -16.59
C GLU A 49 29.01 -11.56 -15.15
N LEU A 50 28.39 -12.52 -14.48
CA LEU A 50 27.98 -12.44 -13.09
C LEU A 50 28.90 -13.22 -12.19
N LEU A 51 29.13 -12.74 -10.98
CA LEU A 51 29.88 -13.47 -9.96
C LEU A 51 29.06 -14.68 -9.49
N ASP A 52 29.70 -15.77 -9.16
CA ASP A 52 29.05 -17.02 -8.72
C ASP A 52 28.14 -16.80 -7.48
N GLY A 53 28.59 -15.95 -6.55
CA GLY A 53 27.80 -15.58 -5.38
C GLY A 53 26.46 -14.87 -5.76
N THR A 54 26.50 -13.95 -6.72
CA THR A 54 25.32 -13.26 -7.24
C THR A 54 24.35 -14.23 -7.91
N VAL A 55 24.87 -15.15 -8.72
CA VAL A 55 24.08 -16.20 -9.37
C VAL A 55 23.39 -17.08 -8.33
N THR A 56 24.13 -17.50 -7.30
CA THR A 56 23.59 -18.33 -6.20
C THR A 56 22.47 -17.61 -5.45
N THR A 57 22.67 -16.33 -5.11
CA THR A 57 21.64 -15.50 -4.44
C THR A 57 20.37 -15.38 -5.28
N LEU A 58 20.49 -15.01 -6.56
CA LEU A 58 19.35 -14.84 -7.46
C LEU A 58 18.57 -16.16 -7.68
N ARG A 59 19.25 -17.29 -7.76
CA ARG A 59 18.62 -18.62 -7.83
C ARG A 59 17.84 -18.94 -6.55
N ALA A 60 18.43 -18.66 -5.39
CA ALA A 60 17.75 -18.86 -4.10
C ALA A 60 16.50 -17.99 -3.97
N MET A 61 16.59 -16.72 -4.38
CA MET A 61 15.40 -15.83 -4.40
C MET A 61 14.34 -16.34 -5.36
N ALA A 62 14.72 -16.74 -6.58
CA ALA A 62 13.79 -17.29 -7.56
C ALA A 62 13.10 -18.58 -7.06
N SER A 63 13.80 -19.44 -6.31
CA SER A 63 13.19 -20.62 -5.71
C SER A 63 12.12 -20.27 -4.69
N LYS A 64 12.37 -19.29 -3.83
CA LYS A 64 11.38 -18.80 -2.87
C LYS A 64 10.16 -18.16 -3.56
N ILE A 65 10.38 -17.41 -4.65
CA ILE A 65 9.27 -16.85 -5.45
C ILE A 65 8.45 -17.96 -6.10
N ALA A 66 9.05 -19.00 -6.60
CA ALA A 66 8.36 -20.17 -7.13
C ALA A 66 7.55 -20.92 -6.05
N GLU A 67 7.94 -20.81 -4.77
CA GLU A 67 7.19 -21.30 -3.60
C GLU A 67 6.10 -20.34 -3.14
N GLY A 68 5.96 -19.16 -3.76
CA GLY A 68 4.93 -18.17 -3.50
C GLY A 68 5.36 -16.94 -2.70
N GLU A 69 6.63 -16.85 -2.25
CA GLU A 69 7.08 -15.67 -1.50
C GLU A 69 7.08 -14.41 -2.39
N PRO A 70 6.44 -13.30 -1.97
CA PRO A 70 6.44 -12.06 -2.74
C PRO A 70 7.84 -11.50 -2.97
N VAL A 71 8.15 -11.14 -4.21
CA VAL A 71 9.46 -10.59 -4.57
C VAL A 71 9.81 -9.35 -3.74
N GLN A 72 8.84 -8.52 -3.39
CA GLN A 72 9.03 -7.30 -2.60
C GLN A 72 9.55 -7.60 -1.20
N TYR A 73 9.10 -8.70 -0.57
CA TYR A 73 9.63 -9.10 0.74
C TYR A 73 11.06 -9.62 0.66
N LEU A 74 11.41 -10.31 -0.43
CA LEU A 74 12.78 -10.76 -0.66
C LEU A 74 13.75 -9.61 -0.93
N LEU A 75 13.29 -8.58 -1.66
CA LEU A 75 14.06 -7.36 -1.90
C LEU A 75 14.04 -6.43 -0.67
N GLY A 76 13.02 -6.54 0.18
CA GLY A 76 12.82 -5.72 1.36
C GLY A 76 12.25 -4.33 1.06
N HIS A 77 11.86 -4.04 -0.18
CA HIS A 77 11.30 -2.76 -0.57
C HIS A 77 10.44 -2.83 -1.84
N THR A 78 9.69 -1.76 -2.10
CA THR A 78 8.90 -1.56 -3.32
C THR A 78 8.81 -0.07 -3.66
N SER A 79 8.54 0.24 -4.93
CA SER A 79 8.25 1.61 -5.36
C SER A 79 6.78 1.96 -5.10
N PHE A 80 6.53 3.12 -4.48
CA PHE A 80 5.19 3.66 -4.26
C PHE A 80 5.20 5.18 -4.44
N ALA A 81 4.35 5.71 -5.32
CA ALA A 81 4.28 7.15 -5.62
C ALA A 81 5.67 7.77 -5.91
N GLY A 82 6.56 7.04 -6.60
CA GLY A 82 7.93 7.46 -6.89
C GLY A 82 8.90 7.41 -5.71
N LEU A 83 8.49 6.84 -4.58
CA LEU A 83 9.32 6.67 -3.39
C LEU A 83 9.72 5.21 -3.21
N ASP A 84 10.91 4.99 -2.65
CA ASP A 84 11.38 3.66 -2.25
C ASP A 84 10.91 3.35 -0.83
N ILE A 85 9.92 2.48 -0.71
CA ILE A 85 9.26 2.10 0.55
C ILE A 85 9.73 0.71 0.98
N ARG A 86 10.34 0.60 2.15
CA ARG A 86 10.66 -0.68 2.78
C ARG A 86 9.39 -1.43 3.15
N VAL A 87 9.45 -2.74 2.91
CA VAL A 87 8.39 -3.67 3.27
C VAL A 87 8.98 -4.91 3.93
N THR A 88 8.21 -5.49 4.83
CA THR A 88 8.49 -6.77 5.49
C THR A 88 7.17 -7.54 5.63
N PRO A 89 7.17 -8.82 6.00
CA PRO A 89 5.93 -9.56 6.28
C PRO A 89 5.05 -8.97 7.38
N ALA A 90 5.47 -7.91 8.06
CA ALA A 90 4.67 -7.19 9.04
C ALA A 90 3.68 -6.19 8.43
N VAL A 91 3.79 -5.86 7.14
CA VAL A 91 2.99 -4.83 6.46
C VAL A 91 2.43 -5.34 5.13
N LEU A 92 1.28 -4.82 4.74
CA LEU A 92 0.76 -5.00 3.38
C LEU A 92 1.74 -4.37 2.38
N ILE A 93 2.02 -5.08 1.28
CA ILE A 93 2.80 -4.51 0.17
C ILE A 93 1.99 -3.39 -0.48
N PRO A 94 2.49 -2.14 -0.54
CA PRO A 94 1.79 -1.04 -1.18
C PRO A 94 1.33 -1.35 -2.60
N ARG A 95 0.06 -1.08 -2.90
CA ARG A 95 -0.55 -1.35 -4.21
C ARG A 95 -0.53 -0.12 -5.11
N PRO A 96 -0.44 -0.30 -6.44
CA PRO A 96 -0.48 0.82 -7.37
C PRO A 96 -1.77 1.66 -7.24
N GLU A 97 -2.91 1.01 -6.99
CA GLU A 97 -4.20 1.66 -6.80
C GLU A 97 -4.18 2.58 -5.58
N THR A 98 -3.48 2.20 -4.50
CA THR A 98 -3.33 3.06 -3.32
C THR A 98 -2.55 4.36 -3.64
N ALA A 99 -1.65 4.34 -4.62
CA ALA A 99 -0.95 5.55 -5.07
C ALA A 99 -1.91 6.54 -5.77
N GLU A 100 -2.94 6.05 -6.46
CA GLU A 100 -3.97 6.94 -7.05
C GLU A 100 -4.77 7.69 -5.96
N LEU A 101 -5.01 7.05 -4.79
CA LEU A 101 -5.63 7.76 -3.67
C LEU A 101 -4.78 8.95 -3.21
N VAL A 102 -3.47 8.77 -3.17
CA VAL A 102 -2.53 9.88 -2.88
C VAL A 102 -2.62 10.96 -3.95
N ASP A 103 -2.66 10.58 -5.23
CA ASP A 103 -2.77 11.54 -6.34
C ASP A 103 -4.08 12.35 -6.25
N ILE A 104 -5.22 11.71 -5.97
CA ILE A 104 -6.53 12.37 -5.76
C ILE A 104 -6.43 13.43 -4.65
N ILE A 105 -5.77 13.11 -3.54
CA ILE A 105 -5.57 14.05 -2.43
C ILE A 105 -4.63 15.18 -2.85
N CYS A 106 -3.51 14.87 -3.49
CA CYS A 106 -2.53 15.85 -3.93
C CYS A 106 -3.08 16.81 -4.97
N ASP A 107 -3.86 16.36 -5.93
CA ASP A 107 -4.50 17.21 -6.95
C ASP A 107 -5.37 18.28 -6.31
N ARG A 108 -6.02 17.96 -5.20
CA ARG A 108 -6.89 18.89 -4.49
C ARG A 108 -6.15 19.82 -3.54
N TYR A 109 -5.10 19.33 -2.88
CA TYR A 109 -4.51 20.02 -1.73
C TYR A 109 -3.06 20.47 -1.92
N SER A 110 -2.37 20.12 -3.00
CA SER A 110 -0.93 20.45 -3.20
C SER A 110 -0.61 21.95 -3.17
N ARG A 111 -1.62 22.81 -3.33
CA ARG A 111 -1.48 24.28 -3.26
C ARG A 111 -1.86 24.89 -1.91
N ILE A 112 -2.26 24.06 -0.96
CA ILE A 112 -2.65 24.47 0.40
C ILE A 112 -1.55 24.02 1.35
N SER A 113 -1.05 24.93 2.17
CA SER A 113 0.00 24.64 3.13
C SER A 113 -0.50 24.53 4.57
N GLY A 114 0.22 23.79 5.39
CA GLY A 114 -0.07 23.68 6.82
C GLY A 114 -1.30 22.84 7.15
N LEU A 115 -1.62 21.86 6.30
CA LEU A 115 -2.72 20.92 6.53
C LEU A 115 -2.36 19.92 7.64
N SER A 116 -3.33 19.57 8.47
CA SER A 116 -3.26 18.42 9.36
C SER A 116 -3.84 17.19 8.67
N VAL A 117 -3.07 16.12 8.59
CA VAL A 117 -3.40 14.87 7.89
C VAL A 117 -3.29 13.70 8.85
N LEU A 118 -4.31 12.87 8.90
CA LEU A 118 -4.34 11.64 9.69
C LEU A 118 -4.48 10.43 8.76
N ASP A 119 -3.47 9.56 8.73
CA ASP A 119 -3.47 8.29 8.00
C ASP A 119 -3.78 7.14 8.97
N LEU A 120 -4.92 6.52 8.82
CA LEU A 120 -5.40 5.42 9.67
C LEU A 120 -5.20 4.07 8.96
N CYS A 121 -4.72 3.06 9.68
CA CYS A 121 -4.26 1.77 9.15
C CYS A 121 -3.06 1.95 8.21
N THR A 122 -2.05 2.67 8.69
CA THR A 122 -0.94 3.16 7.86
C THR A 122 -0.03 2.07 7.29
N GLY A 123 0.04 0.89 7.91
CA GLY A 123 0.90 -0.22 7.49
C GLY A 123 2.37 0.19 7.36
N SER A 124 2.90 0.15 6.15
CA SER A 124 4.29 0.58 5.85
C SER A 124 4.52 2.09 5.93
N GLY A 125 3.47 2.88 6.18
CA GLY A 125 3.51 4.34 6.16
C GLY A 125 3.43 4.94 4.75
N CYS A 126 3.16 4.16 3.72
CA CYS A 126 3.30 4.60 2.33
C CYS A 126 2.41 5.80 1.99
N ILE A 127 1.14 5.85 2.45
CA ILE A 127 0.23 6.98 2.26
C ILE A 127 0.73 8.20 3.03
N ALA A 128 0.95 8.06 4.34
CA ALA A 128 1.43 9.14 5.20
C ALA A 128 2.71 9.79 4.66
N ILE A 129 3.67 8.96 4.24
CA ILE A 129 4.97 9.37 3.68
C ILE A 129 4.79 10.12 2.36
N ALA A 130 3.96 9.59 1.45
CA ALA A 130 3.71 10.23 0.15
C ALA A 130 3.00 11.58 0.33
N LEU A 131 2.05 11.69 1.25
CA LEU A 131 1.36 12.94 1.58
C LEU A 131 2.30 13.95 2.26
N ALA A 132 3.09 13.52 3.25
CA ALA A 132 4.09 14.38 3.89
C ALA A 132 5.14 14.92 2.90
N ARG A 133 5.46 14.16 1.85
CA ARG A 133 6.38 14.58 0.79
C ARG A 133 5.75 15.59 -0.16
N SER A 134 4.46 15.45 -0.45
CA SER A 134 3.78 16.17 -1.53
C SER A 134 2.99 17.39 -1.06
N LEU A 135 2.52 17.41 0.19
CA LEU A 135 1.73 18.51 0.75
C LEU A 135 2.63 19.50 1.50
N PRO A 136 2.64 20.79 1.12
CA PRO A 136 3.58 21.76 1.69
C PRO A 136 3.31 22.01 3.19
N PHE A 137 4.33 21.84 4.01
CA PHE A 137 4.30 22.10 5.46
C PHE A 137 3.14 21.40 6.20
N SER A 138 2.71 20.23 5.72
CA SER A 138 1.68 19.44 6.38
C SER A 138 2.18 18.83 7.69
N ASP A 139 1.29 18.74 8.68
CA ASP A 139 1.48 17.95 9.88
C ASP A 139 0.79 16.60 9.69
N VAL A 140 1.57 15.54 9.53
CA VAL A 140 1.07 14.21 9.22
C VAL A 140 1.23 13.29 10.43
N THR A 141 0.13 12.67 10.82
CA THR A 141 0.10 11.61 11.83
C THR A 141 -0.35 10.30 11.19
N ALA A 142 0.36 9.22 11.49
CA ALA A 142 0.09 7.88 11.02
C ALA A 142 -0.27 6.96 12.21
N VAL A 143 -1.33 6.17 12.05
CA VAL A 143 -1.88 5.31 13.09
C VAL A 143 -1.97 3.87 12.59
N ASP A 144 -1.54 2.93 13.40
CA ASP A 144 -1.72 1.50 13.17
C ASP A 144 -1.80 0.77 14.51
N ASN A 145 -2.50 -0.35 14.58
CA ASN A 145 -2.58 -1.19 15.78
C ASN A 145 -1.40 -2.16 15.90
N SER A 146 -0.60 -2.33 14.85
CA SER A 146 0.59 -3.18 14.80
C SER A 146 1.85 -2.37 15.06
N GLU A 147 2.49 -2.56 16.22
CA GLU A 147 3.78 -1.93 16.49
C GLU A 147 4.85 -2.36 15.48
N ALA A 148 4.82 -3.61 15.01
CA ALA A 148 5.74 -4.08 13.97
C ALA A 148 5.54 -3.35 12.63
N ALA A 149 4.31 -2.99 12.27
CA ALA A 149 4.02 -2.16 11.10
C ALA A 149 4.54 -0.73 11.30
N LEU A 150 4.29 -0.16 12.48
CA LEU A 150 4.79 1.18 12.83
C LEU A 150 6.33 1.25 12.84
N ASP A 151 7.03 0.19 13.22
CA ASP A 151 8.49 0.15 13.12
C ASP A 151 8.97 0.25 11.68
N VAL A 152 8.30 -0.43 10.74
CA VAL A 152 8.56 -0.29 9.31
C VAL A 152 8.26 1.13 8.83
N ALA A 153 7.11 1.71 9.21
CA ALA A 153 6.71 3.05 8.83
C ALA A 153 7.68 4.13 9.36
N ARG A 154 8.11 4.01 10.63
CA ARG A 154 9.11 4.90 11.24
C ARG A 154 10.47 4.82 10.52
N ASP A 155 10.91 3.61 10.14
CA ASP A 155 12.14 3.44 9.39
C ASP A 155 12.04 4.07 8.00
N ASN A 156 10.92 3.91 7.31
CA ASN A 156 10.65 4.54 6.04
C ASN A 156 10.68 6.08 6.13
N ALA A 157 9.97 6.66 7.09
CA ALA A 157 9.96 8.10 7.30
C ALA A 157 11.38 8.65 7.60
N ARG A 158 12.14 7.95 8.45
CA ARG A 158 13.53 8.32 8.78
C ARG A 158 14.44 8.28 7.55
N ARG A 159 14.39 7.21 6.76
CA ARG A 159 15.20 7.04 5.54
C ARG A 159 14.91 8.14 4.51
N LEU A 160 13.67 8.59 4.43
CA LEU A 160 13.25 9.64 3.49
C LEU A 160 13.33 11.05 4.09
N ASN A 161 13.87 11.20 5.32
CA ASN A 161 14.02 12.47 6.04
C ASN A 161 12.68 13.23 6.20
N LEU A 162 11.60 12.51 6.51
CA LEU A 162 10.28 13.08 6.74
C LEU A 162 9.94 13.04 8.25
N SER A 163 9.30 14.12 8.72
CA SER A 163 8.77 14.20 10.09
C SER A 163 7.30 13.78 10.05
N ILE A 164 6.98 12.66 10.68
CA ILE A 164 5.63 12.09 10.76
C ILE A 164 5.41 11.68 12.22
N GLY A 165 4.25 12.03 12.78
CA GLY A 165 3.81 11.52 14.07
C GLY A 165 3.33 10.07 13.95
N PHE A 166 3.65 9.21 14.90
CA PHE A 166 3.21 7.81 14.89
C PHE A 166 2.52 7.45 16.19
N ARG A 167 1.32 6.85 16.09
CA ARG A 167 0.53 6.38 17.23
C ARG A 167 0.15 4.92 17.06
N ASN A 168 0.38 4.12 18.11
CA ASN A 168 -0.10 2.74 18.15
C ASN A 168 -1.50 2.73 18.77
N GLU A 169 -2.52 2.68 17.92
CA GLU A 169 -3.92 2.73 18.32
C GLU A 169 -4.77 1.84 17.40
N ASP A 170 -5.80 1.22 17.97
CA ASP A 170 -6.77 0.44 17.22
C ASP A 170 -7.92 1.35 16.75
N VAL A 171 -8.12 1.42 15.44
CA VAL A 171 -9.18 2.25 14.81
C VAL A 171 -10.59 1.83 15.24
N LEU A 172 -10.78 0.61 15.72
CA LEU A 172 -12.04 0.13 16.27
C LEU A 172 -12.34 0.70 17.67
N HIS A 173 -11.34 1.26 18.34
CA HIS A 173 -11.41 1.75 19.72
C HIS A 173 -10.93 3.21 19.87
N LEU A 174 -10.81 3.95 18.77
CA LEU A 174 -10.45 5.37 18.82
C LEU A 174 -11.46 6.16 19.66
N THR A 175 -10.95 6.96 20.57
CA THR A 175 -11.77 7.90 21.32
C THR A 175 -11.93 9.20 20.52
N THR A 176 -13.06 9.88 20.70
CA THR A 176 -13.34 11.16 20.05
C THR A 176 -12.26 12.18 20.35
N ALA A 177 -11.69 12.77 19.30
CA ALA A 177 -10.73 13.86 19.40
C ALA A 177 -11.43 15.19 19.02
N PRO A 178 -10.95 16.34 19.53
CA PRO A 178 -11.43 17.62 19.05
C PRO A 178 -11.10 17.78 17.56
N ALA A 179 -11.96 18.47 16.82
CA ALA A 179 -11.80 18.73 15.40
C ALA A 179 -10.46 19.44 15.10
N GLN A 180 -9.50 18.70 14.55
CA GLN A 180 -8.14 19.18 14.33
C GLN A 180 -7.58 18.82 12.94
N ASP A 181 -8.16 17.81 12.26
CA ASP A 181 -7.63 17.32 11.00
C ASP A 181 -8.35 17.94 9.80
N ASP A 182 -7.61 18.28 8.76
CA ASP A 182 -8.14 18.75 7.49
C ASP A 182 -8.45 17.57 6.57
N ILE A 183 -7.64 16.51 6.68
CA ILE A 183 -7.72 15.31 5.86
C ILE A 183 -7.59 14.08 6.77
N ILE A 184 -8.51 13.14 6.64
CA ILE A 184 -8.35 11.79 7.17
C ILE A 184 -8.36 10.84 5.97
N VAL A 185 -7.38 9.94 5.92
CA VAL A 185 -7.25 8.95 4.86
C VAL A 185 -7.05 7.56 5.47
N SER A 186 -7.59 6.54 4.83
CA SER A 186 -7.36 5.15 5.25
C SER A 186 -7.46 4.18 4.10
N ASN A 187 -6.56 3.20 4.09
CA ASN A 187 -6.71 1.94 3.39
C ASN A 187 -6.87 0.82 4.45
N PRO A 188 -8.05 0.66 5.04
CA PRO A 188 -8.27 -0.31 6.11
C PRO A 188 -8.43 -1.72 5.56
N PRO A 189 -8.36 -2.78 6.37
CA PRO A 189 -8.75 -4.13 5.95
C PRO A 189 -10.18 -4.13 5.42
N TYR A 190 -10.39 -4.75 4.24
CA TYR A 190 -11.69 -4.71 3.57
C TYR A 190 -12.08 -6.00 2.83
N VAL A 191 -11.23 -7.00 2.78
CA VAL A 191 -11.51 -8.25 2.09
C VAL A 191 -12.34 -9.15 3.01
N ALA A 192 -13.55 -9.52 2.60
CA ALA A 192 -14.36 -10.46 3.37
C ALA A 192 -13.69 -11.84 3.39
N ILE A 193 -13.80 -12.57 4.50
CA ILE A 193 -13.17 -13.90 4.65
C ILE A 193 -13.60 -14.84 3.52
N SER A 194 -14.85 -14.76 3.07
CA SER A 194 -15.38 -15.56 1.96
C SER A 194 -14.70 -15.27 0.61
N GLU A 195 -14.12 -14.09 0.41
CA GLU A 195 -13.39 -13.73 -0.81
C GLU A 195 -11.99 -14.38 -0.90
N LYS A 196 -11.52 -14.99 0.21
CA LYS A 196 -10.17 -15.58 0.29
C LYS A 196 -9.92 -16.62 -0.80
N SER A 197 -10.94 -17.40 -1.20
CA SER A 197 -10.81 -18.43 -2.25
C SER A 197 -10.52 -17.87 -3.64
N ASP A 198 -10.86 -16.60 -3.88
CA ASP A 198 -10.69 -15.93 -5.16
C ASP A 198 -9.42 -15.08 -5.22
N MET A 199 -8.71 -14.98 -4.09
CA MET A 199 -7.46 -14.23 -3.98
C MET A 199 -6.27 -15.04 -4.48
N ASP A 200 -5.26 -14.32 -4.95
CA ASP A 200 -3.94 -14.92 -5.20
C ASP A 200 -3.38 -15.51 -3.89
N LYS A 201 -2.97 -16.78 -3.97
CA LYS A 201 -2.42 -17.54 -2.86
C LYS A 201 -1.22 -16.84 -2.23
N ARG A 202 -0.39 -16.20 -3.05
CA ARG A 202 0.79 -15.44 -2.61
C ARG A 202 0.45 -14.29 -1.68
N VAL A 203 -0.72 -13.68 -1.83
CA VAL A 203 -1.19 -12.59 -0.96
C VAL A 203 -1.60 -13.15 0.40
N TYR A 204 -2.57 -14.06 0.44
CA TYR A 204 -3.14 -14.48 1.71
C TYR A 204 -2.26 -15.44 2.54
N GLU A 205 -1.21 -16.03 1.95
CA GLU A 205 -0.26 -16.88 2.67
C GLU A 205 0.94 -16.11 3.24
N HIS A 206 1.28 -14.96 2.66
CA HIS A 206 2.50 -14.23 3.01
C HIS A 206 2.25 -12.84 3.59
N GLU A 207 1.16 -12.18 3.22
CA GLU A 207 0.85 -10.85 3.74
C GLU A 207 0.01 -10.94 5.03
N PRO A 208 0.12 -9.97 5.94
CA PRO A 208 -0.52 -10.08 7.27
C PRO A 208 -2.05 -10.13 7.14
N ALA A 209 -2.64 -11.20 7.65
CA ALA A 209 -4.09 -11.43 7.59
C ALA A 209 -4.91 -10.29 8.24
N ALA A 210 -4.36 -9.65 9.28
CA ALA A 210 -4.97 -8.51 9.95
C ALA A 210 -5.05 -7.26 9.06
N ALA A 211 -4.19 -7.14 8.05
CA ALA A 211 -4.22 -6.04 7.08
C ALA A 211 -5.15 -6.31 5.89
N LEU A 212 -5.67 -7.54 5.77
CA LEU A 212 -6.49 -7.97 4.63
C LEU A 212 -7.96 -8.16 4.99
N PHE A 213 -8.23 -8.96 6.05
CA PHE A 213 -9.53 -9.59 6.22
C PHE A 213 -10.45 -8.91 7.22
N VAL A 214 -11.74 -8.91 6.85
CA VAL A 214 -12.87 -8.53 7.71
C VAL A 214 -13.86 -9.69 7.81
N PRO A 215 -14.66 -9.78 8.90
CA PRO A 215 -15.72 -10.78 9.02
C PRO A 215 -16.77 -10.63 7.92
N ASP A 216 -17.24 -11.74 7.34
CA ASP A 216 -18.35 -11.72 6.37
C ASP A 216 -19.63 -11.13 6.93
N SER A 217 -19.85 -11.23 8.24
CA SER A 217 -20.99 -10.66 8.94
C SER A 217 -20.99 -9.11 8.96
N ASP A 218 -19.81 -8.50 8.86
CA ASP A 218 -19.67 -7.04 8.84
C ASP A 218 -18.48 -6.57 7.98
N PRO A 219 -18.62 -6.58 6.66
CA PRO A 219 -17.56 -6.15 5.75
C PRO A 219 -17.29 -4.63 5.80
N LEU A 220 -18.14 -3.84 6.46
CA LEU A 220 -17.96 -2.40 6.63
C LEU A 220 -17.45 -2.01 8.03
N LEU A 221 -16.98 -2.97 8.82
CA LEU A 221 -16.56 -2.79 10.22
C LEU A 221 -15.61 -1.60 10.40
N PHE A 222 -14.48 -1.62 9.70
CA PHE A 222 -13.46 -0.57 9.81
C PHE A 222 -13.93 0.76 9.22
N TYR A 223 -14.62 0.74 8.09
CA TYR A 223 -15.16 1.96 7.48
C TYR A 223 -16.12 2.69 8.42
N ARG A 224 -17.02 1.95 9.09
CA ARG A 224 -17.97 2.52 10.03
C ARG A 224 -17.26 3.13 11.25
N ALA A 225 -16.31 2.43 11.82
CA ALA A 225 -15.54 2.91 12.97
C ALA A 225 -14.77 4.20 12.62
N ILE A 226 -14.03 4.18 11.50
CA ILE A 226 -13.26 5.32 11.04
C ILE A 226 -14.16 6.50 10.65
N ALA A 227 -15.26 6.25 9.91
CA ALA A 227 -16.18 7.31 9.53
C ALA A 227 -16.86 7.96 10.74
N SER A 228 -17.22 7.18 11.75
CA SER A 228 -17.80 7.72 12.99
C SER A 228 -16.79 8.58 13.75
N TYR A 229 -15.54 8.13 13.89
CA TYR A 229 -14.48 8.90 14.50
C TYR A 229 -14.19 10.20 13.72
N ALA A 230 -14.13 10.11 12.40
CA ALA A 230 -13.77 11.23 11.53
C ALA A 230 -14.80 12.37 11.56
N LEU A 231 -16.08 12.08 11.85
CA LEU A 231 -17.10 13.13 12.06
C LEU A 231 -16.74 14.09 13.21
N ASP A 232 -16.07 13.63 14.24
CA ASP A 232 -15.64 14.47 15.35
C ASP A 232 -14.22 15.04 15.13
N ALA A 233 -13.31 14.26 14.55
CA ALA A 233 -11.91 14.60 14.37
C ALA A 233 -11.64 15.59 13.23
N LEU A 234 -12.43 15.57 12.16
CA LEU A 234 -12.26 16.52 11.04
C LEU A 234 -12.76 17.91 11.41
N LYS A 235 -12.07 18.92 10.94
CA LYS A 235 -12.54 20.31 10.90
C LYS A 235 -13.78 20.43 10.01
N SER A 236 -14.56 21.50 10.20
CA SER A 236 -15.64 21.84 9.25
C SER A 236 -15.07 22.01 7.83
N GLY A 237 -15.65 21.30 6.87
CA GLY A 237 -15.16 21.25 5.49
C GLY A 237 -13.97 20.31 5.26
N GLY A 238 -13.52 19.60 6.29
CA GLY A 238 -12.51 18.54 6.18
C GLY A 238 -13.03 17.35 5.37
N THR A 239 -12.12 16.54 4.86
CA THR A 239 -12.46 15.45 3.93
C THR A 239 -11.90 14.12 4.41
N LEU A 240 -12.75 13.09 4.33
CA LEU A 240 -12.40 11.70 4.58
C LEU A 240 -12.21 10.97 3.24
N TYR A 241 -11.13 10.21 3.15
CA TYR A 241 -10.76 9.41 1.99
C TYR A 241 -10.59 7.95 2.38
N PHE A 242 -11.17 7.04 1.60
CA PHE A 242 -11.00 5.60 1.75
C PHE A 242 -10.54 4.94 0.45
N GLU A 243 -9.64 3.96 0.53
CA GLU A 243 -9.60 2.88 -0.43
C GLU A 243 -10.67 1.85 -0.03
N ILE A 244 -11.40 1.29 -1.02
CA ILE A 244 -12.58 0.47 -0.75
C ILE A 244 -12.59 -0.86 -1.49
N ASN A 245 -13.31 -1.84 -0.92
CA ASN A 245 -13.71 -3.03 -1.66
C ASN A 245 -14.82 -2.69 -2.66
N PRO A 246 -14.60 -2.92 -3.98
CA PRO A 246 -15.60 -2.62 -5.02
C PRO A 246 -16.95 -3.31 -4.80
N LEU A 247 -16.96 -4.51 -4.20
CA LEU A 247 -18.16 -5.31 -3.97
C LEU A 247 -19.13 -4.67 -2.97
N PHE A 248 -18.61 -3.83 -2.08
CA PHE A 248 -19.42 -3.20 -1.03
C PHE A 248 -19.60 -1.69 -1.25
N ALA A 249 -19.27 -1.15 -2.43
CA ALA A 249 -19.29 0.29 -2.71
C ALA A 249 -20.67 0.93 -2.44
N ASP A 250 -21.77 0.33 -2.92
CA ASP A 250 -23.13 0.85 -2.70
C ASP A 250 -23.53 0.82 -1.22
N ARG A 251 -23.19 -0.28 -0.51
CA ARG A 251 -23.44 -0.40 0.92
C ARG A 251 -22.66 0.62 1.74
N LEU A 252 -21.43 0.91 1.31
CA LEU A 252 -20.57 1.93 1.93
C LEU A 252 -21.15 3.32 1.71
N LEU A 253 -21.62 3.65 0.50
CA LEU A 253 -22.28 4.90 0.17
C LEU A 253 -23.50 5.13 1.07
N ASP A 254 -24.37 4.13 1.18
CA ASP A 254 -25.55 4.18 2.05
C ASP A 254 -25.17 4.39 3.52
N MET A 255 -24.15 3.69 3.99
CA MET A 255 -23.66 3.80 5.37
C MET A 255 -23.11 5.20 5.66
N LEU A 256 -22.26 5.75 4.79
CA LEU A 256 -21.70 7.09 4.94
C LEU A 256 -22.79 8.16 4.93
N THR A 257 -23.72 8.09 3.98
CA THR A 257 -24.87 8.99 3.89
C THR A 257 -25.74 8.90 5.16
N GLY A 258 -25.98 7.69 5.64
CA GLY A 258 -26.75 7.44 6.88
C GLY A 258 -26.07 7.98 8.15
N LEU A 259 -24.76 8.09 8.17
CA LEU A 259 -23.98 8.72 9.24
C LEU A 259 -24.01 10.26 9.18
N GLY A 260 -24.51 10.84 8.10
CA GLY A 260 -24.63 12.30 7.93
C GLY A 260 -23.47 12.94 7.16
N TRP A 261 -22.63 12.12 6.48
CA TRP A 261 -21.60 12.65 5.57
C TRP A 261 -22.24 13.33 4.36
N THR A 262 -21.62 14.40 3.89
CA THR A 262 -22.04 15.17 2.71
C THR A 262 -21.09 14.93 1.54
N ASP A 263 -21.52 15.25 0.31
CA ASP A 263 -20.71 15.11 -0.91
C ASP A 263 -19.99 13.74 -0.97
N VAL A 264 -20.77 12.66 -0.78
CA VAL A 264 -20.23 11.29 -0.80
C VAL A 264 -20.09 10.82 -2.24
N ASP A 265 -18.86 10.69 -2.70
CA ASP A 265 -18.51 10.24 -4.05
C ASP A 265 -17.78 8.89 -4.02
N ILE A 266 -18.17 7.98 -4.92
CA ILE A 266 -17.40 6.76 -5.22
C ILE A 266 -16.60 6.99 -6.50
N VAL A 267 -15.27 6.99 -6.35
CA VAL A 267 -14.32 7.27 -7.43
C VAL A 267 -13.74 5.97 -7.97
N ARG A 268 -13.58 5.89 -9.28
CA ARG A 268 -13.02 4.72 -9.96
C ARG A 268 -11.51 4.84 -10.13
N ASP A 269 -10.83 3.69 -10.05
CA ASP A 269 -9.42 3.57 -10.38
C ASP A 269 -9.16 3.59 -11.90
N PHE A 270 -7.89 3.57 -12.31
CA PHE A 270 -7.48 3.54 -13.71
C PHE A 270 -7.99 2.32 -14.50
N ARG A 271 -8.42 1.26 -13.79
CA ARG A 271 -9.05 0.07 -14.39
C ARG A 271 -10.56 0.20 -14.50
N GLY A 272 -11.14 1.31 -14.02
CA GLY A 272 -12.57 1.58 -14.03
C GLY A 272 -13.37 0.88 -12.92
N GLN A 273 -12.70 0.33 -11.90
CA GLN A 273 -13.34 -0.28 -10.73
C GLN A 273 -13.63 0.77 -9.66
N ASN A 274 -14.75 0.66 -8.96
CA ASN A 274 -15.02 1.46 -7.77
C ASN A 274 -13.90 1.20 -6.74
N ARG A 275 -13.07 2.19 -6.46
CA ARG A 275 -11.87 1.97 -5.65
C ARG A 275 -11.72 2.92 -4.49
N PHE A 276 -12.30 4.12 -4.57
CA PHE A 276 -12.15 5.11 -3.52
C PHE A 276 -13.51 5.67 -3.12
N ALA A 277 -13.66 6.00 -1.84
CA ALA A 277 -14.77 6.78 -1.35
C ALA A 277 -14.23 8.11 -0.78
N VAL A 278 -14.87 9.20 -1.15
CA VAL A 278 -14.52 10.56 -0.71
C VAL A 278 -15.77 11.20 -0.15
N CYS A 279 -15.71 11.76 1.07
CA CYS A 279 -16.83 12.43 1.66
C CYS A 279 -16.42 13.63 2.52
N ARG A 280 -17.30 14.60 2.70
CA ARG A 280 -17.05 15.84 3.45
C ARG A 280 -17.84 15.89 4.75
N ARG A 281 -17.18 16.49 5.74
CA ARG A 281 -17.83 16.85 7.00
C ARG A 281 -18.67 18.13 6.84
#